data_527d9f2207dc14d6952b0f2afe9f039d
#
_entry.id   527d9f2207dc14d6952b0f2afe9f039d
#
_cell.length_a   1.000
_cell.length_b   1.000
_cell.length_c   1.000
_cell.angle_alpha   90.00
_cell.angle_beta   90.00
_cell.angle_gamma   90.00
#
_symmetry.space_group_name_H-M   'P 1'
#
loop_
_entity.id
_entity.type
_entity.pdbx_description
1 polymer ?
#
loop_
_entity_poly.entity_id
_entity_poly.type
_entity_poly.pdbx_seq_one_letter_code
_entity_poly.pdbx_strand_id
1 'polypeptide(L)'
;WQGYFSYNEIKAVSESTNTLFAASENALFSKNTATNEIKTTNTIDGLSGQTISAVYHSVKFNKTVVGYENGLIIVINEADGKMLNVVDIISKQLPAELKRVNHFMEFDGIAYISCDFGIVQFNLASMQFGDTYFIGDNGAEIKVKQTALFNGFIYAATNSGIRRASITNKNLIDYNQWTTIVGGSWVSATTFGTDLYAINALGNIHKYNVGSNSFVNSIQL
;
A
#
# COMPACT_ATOMS: atom_id res chain seq x y z
N TRP A 1 30.22 -12.85 10.79
CA TRP A 1 29.19 -13.24 9.83
C TRP A 1 29.00 -12.09 8.85
N GLN A 2 29.12 -12.37 7.56
CA GLN A 2 28.78 -11.41 6.51
C GLN A 2 27.45 -11.84 5.91
N GLY A 3 26.44 -10.97 6.01
CA GLY A 3 25.13 -11.20 5.39
C GLY A 3 25.22 -10.95 3.88
N TYR A 4 24.75 -11.90 3.08
CA TYR A 4 24.57 -11.71 1.64
C TYR A 4 23.09 -11.44 1.39
N PHE A 5 22.78 -10.19 1.00
CA PHE A 5 21.43 -9.77 0.66
C PHE A 5 21.31 -9.63 -0.85
N SER A 6 20.24 -10.19 -1.42
CA SER A 6 19.96 -10.05 -2.84
C SER A 6 19.19 -8.77 -3.09
N TYR A 7 19.73 -7.90 -3.92
CA TYR A 7 19.06 -6.68 -4.41
C TYR A 7 18.64 -6.81 -5.88
N ASN A 8 18.61 -8.04 -6.41
CA ASN A 8 18.38 -8.27 -7.83
C ASN A 8 16.92 -8.12 -8.25
N GLU A 9 15.99 -8.28 -7.29
CA GLU A 9 14.56 -8.17 -7.55
C GLU A 9 13.94 -7.13 -6.63
N ILE A 10 13.45 -6.05 -7.21
CA ILE A 10 12.75 -5.01 -6.46
C ILE A 10 11.27 -5.38 -6.33
N LYS A 11 10.79 -5.47 -5.11
CA LYS A 11 9.40 -5.80 -4.77
C LYS A 11 8.51 -4.57 -4.67
N ALA A 12 9.05 -3.45 -4.17
CA ALA A 12 8.30 -2.23 -4.00
C ALA A 12 9.24 -1.02 -4.01
N VAL A 13 8.69 0.13 -4.37
CA VAL A 13 9.38 1.43 -4.36
C VAL A 13 8.51 2.48 -3.69
N SER A 14 9.17 3.46 -3.08
CA SER A 14 8.54 4.69 -2.56
C SER A 14 9.51 5.85 -2.72
N GLU A 15 9.00 7.06 -2.71
CA GLU A 15 9.82 8.26 -2.87
C GLU A 15 9.52 9.32 -1.81
N SER A 16 10.49 10.17 -1.56
CA SER A 16 10.34 11.45 -0.88
C SER A 16 10.88 12.55 -1.81
N THR A 17 10.98 13.78 -1.31
CA THR A 17 11.47 14.93 -2.09
C THR A 17 12.83 14.66 -2.75
N ASN A 18 13.77 14.02 -2.03
CA ASN A 18 15.15 13.80 -2.51
C ASN A 18 15.64 12.35 -2.27
N THR A 19 14.77 11.42 -1.93
CA THR A 19 15.19 10.06 -1.64
C THR A 19 14.25 9.06 -2.30
N LEU A 20 14.81 8.11 -3.01
CA LEU A 20 14.14 6.94 -3.53
C LEU A 20 14.38 5.77 -2.57
N PHE A 21 13.32 5.14 -2.12
CA PHE A 21 13.33 3.92 -1.32
C PHE A 21 12.97 2.73 -2.20
N ALA A 22 13.72 1.65 -2.08
CA ALA A 22 13.42 0.41 -2.80
C ALA A 22 13.61 -0.78 -1.88
N ALA A 23 12.64 -1.68 -1.89
CA ALA A 23 12.64 -2.91 -1.12
C ALA A 23 12.90 -4.10 -2.03
N SER A 24 13.82 -4.96 -1.61
CA SER A 24 14.02 -6.31 -2.15
C SER A 24 13.32 -7.34 -1.24
N GLU A 25 13.65 -8.62 -1.36
CA GLU A 25 12.99 -9.68 -0.59
C GLU A 25 13.06 -9.46 0.93
N ASN A 26 14.24 -9.09 1.47
CA ASN A 26 14.47 -8.94 2.91
C ASN A 26 15.40 -7.79 3.27
N ALA A 27 15.57 -6.87 2.36
CA ALA A 27 16.39 -5.69 2.54
C ALA A 27 15.78 -4.45 1.88
N LEU A 28 16.09 -3.31 2.44
CA LEU A 28 15.70 -2.00 1.94
C LEU A 28 16.95 -1.23 1.56
N PHE A 29 16.92 -0.48 0.49
CA PHE A 29 17.92 0.55 0.23
C PHE A 29 17.25 1.89 -0.07
N SER A 30 17.91 2.96 0.31
CA SER A 30 17.51 4.31 -0.05
C SER A 30 18.63 5.00 -0.80
N LYS A 31 18.30 5.76 -1.83
CA LYS A 31 19.23 6.58 -2.59
C LYS A 31 18.82 8.04 -2.50
N ASN A 32 19.70 8.88 -1.96
CA ASN A 32 19.53 10.32 -2.04
C ASN A 32 19.85 10.77 -3.47
N THR A 33 18.86 11.37 -4.15
CA THR A 33 18.99 11.76 -5.56
C THR A 33 19.83 13.02 -5.76
N ALA A 34 20.03 13.83 -4.72
CA ALA A 34 20.87 15.02 -4.77
C ALA A 34 22.36 14.71 -4.51
N THR A 35 22.66 13.84 -3.53
CA THR A 35 24.03 13.49 -3.14
C THR A 35 24.54 12.19 -3.76
N ASN A 36 23.64 11.37 -4.34
CA ASN A 36 23.88 9.99 -4.76
C ASN A 36 24.29 9.02 -3.63
N GLU A 37 24.17 9.42 -2.38
CA GLU A 37 24.43 8.54 -1.25
C GLU A 37 23.41 7.40 -1.23
N ILE A 38 23.91 6.17 -0.99
CA ILE A 38 23.10 4.97 -0.85
C ILE A 38 23.24 4.45 0.58
N LYS A 39 22.12 4.24 1.25
CA LYS A 39 22.03 3.56 2.53
C LYS A 39 21.29 2.24 2.35
N THR A 40 21.81 1.17 2.95
CA THR A 40 21.16 -0.14 3.01
C THR A 40 20.67 -0.42 4.42
N THR A 41 19.54 -1.09 4.52
CA THR A 41 18.93 -1.54 5.78
C THR A 41 18.50 -2.98 5.61
N ASN A 42 18.88 -3.84 6.51
CA ASN A 42 18.64 -5.29 6.40
C ASN A 42 18.34 -5.91 7.77
N THR A 43 18.36 -7.24 7.87
CA THR A 43 18.05 -7.96 9.11
C THR A 43 19.07 -7.72 10.24
N ILE A 44 20.30 -7.34 9.92
CA ILE A 44 21.30 -6.98 10.94
C ILE A 44 20.92 -5.65 11.60
N ASP A 45 20.30 -4.76 10.83
CA ASP A 45 19.85 -3.44 11.30
C ASP A 45 18.50 -3.49 12.02
N GLY A 46 17.78 -4.63 11.97
CA GLY A 46 16.51 -4.84 12.65
C GLY A 46 15.29 -5.10 11.75
N LEU A 47 15.47 -5.21 10.42
CA LEU A 47 14.39 -5.69 9.54
C LEU A 47 14.08 -7.17 9.83
N SER A 48 12.86 -7.58 9.51
CA SER A 48 12.48 -8.99 9.56
C SER A 48 13.14 -9.79 8.43
N GLY A 49 13.44 -11.08 8.70
CA GLY A 49 13.84 -12.03 7.66
C GLY A 49 12.69 -12.53 6.78
N GLN A 50 11.47 -12.02 6.99
CA GLN A 50 10.30 -12.33 6.16
C GLN A 50 10.34 -11.55 4.84
N THR A 51 9.58 -12.02 3.85
CA THR A 51 9.50 -11.37 2.54
C THR A 51 8.78 -10.03 2.61
N ILE A 52 9.47 -8.96 2.22
CA ILE A 52 8.89 -7.63 2.07
C ILE A 52 7.95 -7.64 0.85
N SER A 53 6.79 -7.03 1.00
CA SER A 53 5.78 -6.95 -0.07
C SER A 53 5.37 -5.53 -0.43
N ALA A 54 5.60 -4.55 0.46
CA ALA A 54 5.29 -3.14 0.23
C ALA A 54 6.24 -2.24 1.01
N VAL A 55 6.50 -1.03 0.49
CA VAL A 55 7.21 0.03 1.17
C VAL A 55 6.53 1.37 0.91
N TYR A 56 6.51 2.23 1.91
CA TYR A 56 5.97 3.58 1.81
C TYR A 56 6.78 4.52 2.69
N HIS A 57 7.13 5.70 2.18
CA HIS A 57 7.74 6.76 2.97
C HIS A 57 6.77 7.92 3.17
N SER A 58 6.47 8.23 4.43
CA SER A 58 5.70 9.41 4.79
C SER A 58 6.63 10.62 4.96
N VAL A 59 6.54 11.56 4.03
CA VAL A 59 7.30 12.81 4.10
C VAL A 59 6.89 13.63 5.34
N LYS A 60 5.57 13.67 5.62
CA LYS A 60 5.01 14.43 6.75
C LYS A 60 5.57 13.98 8.11
N PHE A 61 5.76 12.69 8.30
CA PHE A 61 6.22 12.11 9.58
C PHE A 61 7.67 11.68 9.57
N ASN A 62 8.35 11.78 8.41
CA ASN A 62 9.71 11.29 8.20
C ASN A 62 9.88 9.83 8.68
N LYS A 63 8.93 8.98 8.25
CA LYS A 63 8.87 7.56 8.60
C LYS A 63 8.77 6.69 7.37
N THR A 64 9.54 5.62 7.33
CA THR A 64 9.42 4.58 6.30
C THR A 64 8.66 3.39 6.88
N VAL A 65 7.59 2.98 6.21
CA VAL A 65 6.74 1.86 6.60
C VAL A 65 6.99 0.70 5.65
N VAL A 66 7.37 -0.44 6.20
CA VAL A 66 7.69 -1.66 5.46
C VAL A 66 6.63 -2.70 5.78
N GLY A 67 5.94 -3.19 4.77
CA GLY A 67 4.92 -4.23 4.86
C GLY A 67 5.43 -5.57 4.36
N TYR A 68 4.98 -6.64 4.98
CA TYR A 68 5.43 -8.01 4.72
C TYR A 68 4.28 -8.91 4.26
N GLU A 69 4.63 -10.02 3.61
CA GLU A 69 3.65 -11.01 3.14
C GLU A 69 2.84 -11.66 4.26
N ASN A 70 3.43 -11.76 5.45
CA ASN A 70 2.76 -12.36 6.63
C ASN A 70 1.93 -11.35 7.45
N GLY A 71 1.85 -10.09 7.01
CA GLY A 71 1.12 -9.02 7.72
C GLY A 71 1.93 -8.28 8.77
N LEU A 72 3.24 -8.58 8.94
CA LEU A 72 4.11 -7.75 9.77
C LEU A 72 4.24 -6.36 9.12
N ILE A 73 4.28 -5.34 9.96
CA ILE A 73 4.66 -3.99 9.57
C ILE A 73 5.84 -3.55 10.43
N ILE A 74 6.86 -3.00 9.80
CA ILE A 74 7.97 -2.33 10.50
C ILE A 74 7.93 -0.86 10.14
N VAL A 75 7.92 0.00 11.14
CA VAL A 75 8.02 1.44 10.94
C VAL A 75 9.40 1.90 11.36
N ILE A 76 10.11 2.52 10.43
CA ILE A 76 11.45 3.09 10.63
C ILE A 76 11.28 4.59 10.83
N ASN A 77 11.75 5.12 11.95
CA ASN A 77 11.88 6.56 12.16
C ASN A 77 13.20 7.01 11.51
N GLU A 78 13.12 7.75 10.42
CA GLU A 78 14.31 8.17 9.66
C GLU A 78 15.18 9.20 10.41
N ALA A 79 14.65 9.85 11.46
CA ALA A 79 15.38 10.82 12.26
C ALA A 79 16.43 10.16 13.17
N ASP A 80 16.17 8.97 13.71
CA ASP A 80 17.04 8.27 14.66
C ASP A 80 17.29 6.79 14.31
N GLY A 81 16.72 6.30 13.22
CA GLY A 81 16.84 4.93 12.75
C GLY A 81 16.13 3.88 13.59
N LYS A 82 15.34 4.28 14.60
CA LYS A 82 14.61 3.32 15.44
C LYS A 82 13.51 2.63 14.65
N MET A 83 13.36 1.35 14.92
CA MET A 83 12.34 0.50 14.29
C MET A 83 11.30 0.06 15.31
N LEU A 84 10.02 0.11 14.90
CA LEU A 84 8.89 -0.41 15.63
C LEU A 84 8.24 -1.54 14.85
N ASN A 85 8.14 -2.71 15.47
CA ASN A 85 7.39 -3.85 14.92
C ASN A 85 5.92 -3.72 15.31
N VAL A 86 5.04 -3.79 14.33
CA VAL A 86 3.60 -3.66 14.49
C VAL A 86 2.95 -4.94 14.00
N VAL A 87 2.32 -5.69 14.92
CA VAL A 87 1.88 -7.08 14.70
C VAL A 87 0.36 -7.24 14.64
N ASP A 88 -0.39 -6.16 14.62
CA ASP A 88 -1.85 -6.16 14.69
C ASP A 88 -2.50 -6.93 13.55
N ILE A 89 -1.98 -6.85 12.31
CA ILE A 89 -2.48 -7.64 11.18
C ILE A 89 -2.17 -9.11 11.39
N ILE A 90 -0.96 -9.44 11.89
CA ILE A 90 -0.58 -10.85 12.22
C ILE A 90 -1.55 -11.43 13.24
N SER A 91 -1.94 -10.64 14.25
CA SER A 91 -2.78 -11.06 15.36
C SER A 91 -4.27 -11.18 15.02
N LYS A 92 -4.70 -10.70 13.83
CA LYS A 92 -6.10 -10.85 13.40
C LYS A 92 -6.48 -12.32 13.27
N GLN A 93 -7.73 -12.65 13.65
CA GLN A 93 -8.32 -13.97 13.49
C GLN A 93 -8.74 -14.21 12.03
N LEU A 94 -7.75 -14.24 11.14
CA LEU A 94 -7.88 -14.45 9.69
C LEU A 94 -6.87 -15.51 9.24
N PRO A 95 -7.16 -16.26 8.15
CA PRO A 95 -6.18 -17.13 7.51
C PRO A 95 -4.87 -16.40 7.18
N ALA A 96 -3.75 -17.09 7.39
CA ALA A 96 -2.42 -16.48 7.22
C ALA A 96 -2.18 -15.95 5.79
N GLU A 97 -2.70 -16.66 4.79
CA GLU A 97 -2.60 -16.32 3.37
C GLU A 97 -3.33 -15.03 2.97
N LEU A 98 -4.25 -14.55 3.81
CA LEU A 98 -4.95 -13.29 3.57
C LEU A 98 -4.24 -12.07 4.17
N LYS A 99 -3.21 -12.24 4.99
CA LYS A 99 -2.58 -11.16 5.77
C LYS A 99 -1.54 -10.35 5.00
N ARG A 100 -1.26 -10.70 3.75
CA ARG A 100 -0.28 -9.98 2.92
C ARG A 100 -0.60 -8.50 2.85
N VAL A 101 0.40 -7.66 3.14
CA VAL A 101 0.36 -6.22 2.89
C VAL A 101 0.72 -5.97 1.43
N ASN A 102 -0.17 -5.33 0.68
CA ASN A 102 0.02 -5.09 -0.75
C ASN A 102 0.47 -3.67 -1.08
N HIS A 103 -0.07 -2.67 -0.36
CA HIS A 103 0.16 -1.26 -0.68
C HIS A 103 -0.17 -0.35 0.51
N PHE A 104 0.40 0.85 0.51
CA PHE A 104 0.09 1.92 1.44
C PHE A 104 -0.35 3.17 0.68
N MET A 105 -1.40 3.83 1.14
CA MET A 105 -1.84 5.14 0.68
C MET A 105 -2.03 6.03 1.89
N GLU A 106 -1.36 7.20 1.94
CA GLU A 106 -1.53 8.15 3.05
C GLU A 106 -2.56 9.23 2.69
N PHE A 107 -3.45 9.51 3.63
CA PHE A 107 -4.30 10.68 3.61
C PHE A 107 -4.48 11.20 5.04
N ASP A 108 -4.21 12.48 5.24
CA ASP A 108 -4.33 13.21 6.52
C ASP A 108 -3.66 12.51 7.73
N GLY A 109 -2.49 11.91 7.48
CA GLY A 109 -1.69 11.23 8.51
C GLY A 109 -2.15 9.82 8.85
N ILE A 110 -3.13 9.31 8.12
CA ILE A 110 -3.58 7.91 8.19
C ILE A 110 -3.03 7.17 6.97
N ALA A 111 -2.30 6.11 7.19
CA ALA A 111 -1.95 5.14 6.17
C ALA A 111 -3.10 4.15 6.00
N TYR A 112 -3.68 4.09 4.80
CA TYR A 112 -4.64 3.07 4.38
C TYR A 112 -3.85 1.91 3.79
N ILE A 113 -3.83 0.80 4.50
CA ILE A 113 -3.02 -0.38 4.20
C ILE A 113 -3.88 -1.37 3.43
N SER A 114 -3.57 -1.59 2.17
CA SER A 114 -4.23 -2.59 1.33
C SER A 114 -3.71 -3.98 1.68
N CYS A 115 -4.61 -4.91 1.99
CA CYS A 115 -4.30 -6.31 2.33
C CYS A 115 -5.13 -7.28 1.50
N ASP A 116 -4.78 -8.56 1.54
CA ASP A 116 -5.54 -9.60 0.84
C ASP A 116 -6.92 -9.89 1.47
N PHE A 117 -7.26 -9.24 2.60
CA PHE A 117 -8.59 -9.31 3.24
C PHE A 117 -9.39 -8.01 3.18
N GLY A 118 -8.78 -6.88 2.77
CA GLY A 118 -9.43 -5.56 2.78
C GLY A 118 -8.44 -4.43 3.01
N ILE A 119 -8.88 -3.39 3.70
CA ILE A 119 -8.08 -2.19 4.01
C ILE A 119 -8.03 -1.99 5.53
N VAL A 120 -6.87 -1.60 6.05
CA VAL A 120 -6.68 -1.28 7.47
C VAL A 120 -6.16 0.13 7.60
N GLN A 121 -6.66 0.89 8.56
CA GLN A 121 -6.10 2.19 8.93
C GLN A 121 -4.94 2.04 9.91
N PHE A 122 -3.91 2.85 9.71
CA PHE A 122 -2.80 2.99 10.64
C PHE A 122 -2.44 4.47 10.79
N ASN A 123 -2.55 4.99 12.01
CA ASN A 123 -2.21 6.37 12.31
C ASN A 123 -0.69 6.53 12.45
N LEU A 124 -0.08 7.29 11.55
CA LEU A 124 1.38 7.48 11.50
C LEU A 124 1.93 8.39 12.61
N ALA A 125 1.07 9.20 13.24
CA ALA A 125 1.47 10.03 14.38
C ALA A 125 1.47 9.23 15.69
N SER A 126 0.35 8.58 16.01
CA SER A 126 0.18 7.82 17.25
C SER A 126 0.76 6.40 17.18
N MET A 127 1.08 5.90 15.97
CA MET A 127 1.56 4.55 15.73
C MET A 127 0.55 3.46 16.15
N GLN A 128 -0.74 3.73 15.94
CA GLN A 128 -1.84 2.86 16.34
C GLN A 128 -2.69 2.48 15.13
N PHE A 129 -3.18 1.24 15.14
CA PHE A 129 -4.20 0.80 14.21
C PHE A 129 -5.55 1.45 14.50
N GLY A 130 -6.28 1.77 13.44
CA GLY A 130 -7.66 2.19 13.46
C GLY A 130 -8.59 1.09 12.93
N ASP A 131 -9.55 1.51 12.13
CA ASP A 131 -10.57 0.65 11.58
C ASP A 131 -10.04 -0.35 10.54
N THR A 132 -10.79 -1.42 10.38
CA THR A 132 -10.60 -2.43 9.32
C THR A 132 -11.83 -2.44 8.41
N TYR A 133 -11.62 -2.35 7.11
CA TYR A 133 -12.67 -2.30 6.10
C TYR A 133 -12.68 -3.59 5.29
N PHE A 134 -13.67 -4.43 5.53
CA PHE A 134 -14.00 -5.59 4.70
C PHE A 134 -14.93 -5.12 3.58
N ILE A 135 -14.35 -4.79 2.43
CA ILE A 135 -15.06 -4.09 1.36
C ILE A 135 -15.62 -5.02 0.28
N GLY A 136 -15.57 -6.33 0.49
CA GLY A 136 -16.20 -7.34 -0.36
C GLY A 136 -17.73 -7.32 -0.26
N ASP A 137 -18.41 -8.06 -1.12
CA ASP A 137 -19.85 -8.17 -1.09
C ASP A 137 -20.32 -8.75 0.24
N ASN A 138 -21.33 -8.14 0.85
CA ASN A 138 -21.83 -8.47 2.18
C ASN A 138 -20.78 -8.38 3.30
N GLY A 139 -19.74 -7.52 3.12
CA GLY A 139 -18.67 -7.37 4.09
C GLY A 139 -17.67 -8.53 4.12
N ALA A 140 -17.59 -9.31 3.05
CA ALA A 140 -16.61 -10.37 2.92
C ALA A 140 -15.20 -9.83 2.73
N GLU A 141 -14.20 -10.67 3.03
CA GLU A 141 -12.80 -10.41 2.67
C GLU A 141 -12.68 -10.30 1.14
N ILE A 142 -11.88 -9.35 0.70
CA ILE A 142 -11.55 -9.17 -0.70
C ILE A 142 -10.09 -8.73 -0.82
N LYS A 143 -9.39 -9.29 -1.80
CA LYS A 143 -8.00 -8.93 -2.06
C LYS A 143 -7.92 -7.51 -2.64
N VAL A 144 -7.43 -6.57 -1.84
CA VAL A 144 -7.13 -5.20 -2.26
C VAL A 144 -5.67 -5.12 -2.65
N LYS A 145 -5.41 -4.86 -3.92
CA LYS A 145 -4.05 -4.79 -4.49
C LYS A 145 -3.42 -3.43 -4.28
N GLN A 146 -4.17 -2.38 -4.54
CA GLN A 146 -3.72 -1.00 -4.42
C GLN A 146 -4.90 -0.07 -4.20
N THR A 147 -4.66 1.00 -3.45
CA THR A 147 -5.62 2.10 -3.28
C THR A 147 -5.05 3.39 -3.85
N ALA A 148 -5.92 4.24 -4.39
CA ALA A 148 -5.58 5.57 -4.85
C ALA A 148 -6.60 6.58 -4.33
N LEU A 149 -6.14 7.80 -4.03
CA LEU A 149 -7.01 8.91 -3.70
C LEU A 149 -7.22 9.78 -4.95
N PHE A 150 -8.48 9.99 -5.33
CA PHE A 150 -8.81 10.85 -6.46
C PHE A 150 -10.15 11.57 -6.22
N ASN A 151 -10.17 12.89 -6.39
CA ASN A 151 -11.36 13.75 -6.25
C ASN A 151 -12.17 13.48 -4.95
N GLY A 152 -11.48 13.29 -3.82
CA GLY A 152 -12.11 13.06 -2.51
C GLY A 152 -12.63 11.64 -2.30
N PHE A 153 -12.27 10.69 -3.17
CA PHE A 153 -12.64 9.27 -3.04
C PHE A 153 -11.42 8.37 -2.98
N ILE A 154 -11.52 7.32 -2.18
CA ILE A 154 -10.61 6.17 -2.25
C ILE A 154 -11.11 5.26 -3.37
N TYR A 155 -10.21 4.88 -4.28
CA TYR A 155 -10.41 3.84 -5.27
C TYR A 155 -9.56 2.64 -4.90
N ALA A 156 -10.17 1.49 -4.72
CA ALA A 156 -9.51 0.24 -4.36
C ALA A 156 -9.55 -0.73 -5.55
N ALA A 157 -8.38 -1.00 -6.13
CA ALA A 157 -8.21 -2.05 -7.13
C ALA A 157 -8.24 -3.42 -6.45
N THR A 158 -9.19 -4.26 -6.83
CA THR A 158 -9.39 -5.57 -6.22
C THR A 158 -9.41 -6.69 -7.25
N ASN A 159 -9.36 -7.94 -6.79
CA ASN A 159 -9.54 -9.11 -7.66
C ASN A 159 -10.98 -9.28 -8.19
N SER A 160 -11.93 -8.43 -7.76
CA SER A 160 -13.35 -8.50 -8.15
C SER A 160 -13.93 -7.14 -8.58
N GLY A 161 -13.08 -6.19 -8.97
CA GLY A 161 -13.50 -4.88 -9.43
C GLY A 161 -12.70 -3.73 -8.83
N ILE A 162 -13.00 -2.51 -9.27
CA ILE A 162 -12.58 -1.29 -8.59
C ILE A 162 -13.73 -0.81 -7.72
N ARG A 163 -13.50 -0.72 -6.43
CA ARG A 163 -14.45 -0.20 -5.45
C ARG A 163 -14.09 1.21 -5.04
N ARG A 164 -15.11 2.04 -4.77
CA ARG A 164 -14.93 3.43 -4.43
C ARG A 164 -15.76 3.81 -3.21
N ALA A 165 -15.17 4.59 -2.30
CA ALA A 165 -15.88 5.24 -1.20
C ALA A 165 -15.37 6.67 -0.98
N SER A 166 -16.19 7.57 -0.43
CA SER A 166 -15.73 8.91 -0.04
C SER A 166 -14.71 8.81 1.09
N ILE A 167 -13.55 9.46 0.96
CA ILE A 167 -12.50 9.46 1.99
C ILE A 167 -12.97 10.15 3.29
N THR A 168 -13.94 11.04 3.20
CA THR A 168 -14.49 11.78 4.35
C THR A 168 -15.66 11.07 5.00
N ASN A 169 -16.10 9.92 4.48
CA ASN A 169 -17.17 9.13 5.08
C ASN A 169 -16.67 8.53 6.41
N LYS A 170 -17.40 8.81 7.51
CA LYS A 170 -17.05 8.34 8.85
C LYS A 170 -17.45 6.87 9.10
N ASN A 171 -18.14 6.22 8.17
CA ASN A 171 -18.63 4.85 8.31
C ASN A 171 -18.10 3.95 7.19
N LEU A 172 -16.80 4.00 6.91
CA LEU A 172 -16.16 3.15 5.90
C LEU A 172 -16.11 1.65 6.29
N ILE A 173 -16.42 1.33 7.55
CA ILE A 173 -16.56 -0.04 8.03
C ILE A 173 -17.78 -0.72 7.37
N ASP A 174 -18.84 0.04 7.09
CA ASP A 174 -20.02 -0.46 6.38
C ASP A 174 -19.68 -0.65 4.89
N TYR A 175 -19.66 -1.91 4.45
CA TYR A 175 -19.37 -2.27 3.06
C TYR A 175 -20.34 -1.62 2.05
N ASN A 176 -21.55 -1.24 2.46
CA ASN A 176 -22.51 -0.54 1.60
C ASN A 176 -22.04 0.87 1.20
N GLN A 177 -21.03 1.42 1.88
CA GLN A 177 -20.42 2.69 1.52
C GLN A 177 -19.44 2.57 0.34
N TRP A 178 -19.10 1.33 -0.04
CA TRP A 178 -18.19 1.03 -1.13
C TRP A 178 -18.94 0.62 -2.39
N THR A 179 -18.92 1.48 -3.41
CA THR A 179 -19.58 1.24 -4.69
C THR A 179 -18.62 0.61 -5.68
N THR A 180 -19.03 -0.47 -6.35
CA THR A 180 -18.28 -1.03 -7.47
C THR A 180 -18.44 -0.15 -8.70
N ILE A 181 -17.32 0.39 -9.21
CA ILE A 181 -17.28 1.26 -10.40
C ILE A 181 -17.14 0.44 -11.68
N VAL A 182 -16.39 -0.64 -11.62
CA VAL A 182 -16.16 -1.58 -12.72
C VAL A 182 -15.85 -2.94 -12.15
N GLY A 183 -16.37 -4.00 -12.77
CA GLY A 183 -16.09 -5.39 -12.42
C GLY A 183 -14.74 -5.88 -12.97
N GLY A 184 -14.45 -7.18 -12.76
CA GLY A 184 -13.23 -7.83 -13.23
C GLY A 184 -12.07 -7.72 -12.25
N SER A 185 -10.92 -8.28 -12.61
CA SER A 185 -9.71 -8.28 -11.76
C SER A 185 -8.77 -7.14 -12.11
N TRP A 186 -8.40 -6.36 -11.11
CA TRP A 186 -7.54 -5.18 -11.22
C TRP A 186 -6.32 -5.32 -10.32
N VAL A 187 -5.16 -4.96 -10.84
CA VAL A 187 -3.87 -5.13 -10.14
C VAL A 187 -3.31 -3.83 -9.59
N SER A 188 -3.75 -2.68 -10.13
CA SER A 188 -3.25 -1.37 -9.71
C SER A 188 -4.31 -0.28 -9.92
N ALA A 189 -4.29 0.75 -9.08
CA ALA A 189 -4.93 2.03 -9.32
C ALA A 189 -4.02 3.12 -8.76
N THR A 190 -3.77 4.18 -9.54
CA THR A 190 -2.88 5.27 -9.15
C THR A 190 -3.31 6.59 -9.76
N THR A 191 -3.03 7.68 -9.07
CA THR A 191 -3.16 9.03 -9.62
C THR A 191 -1.84 9.44 -10.27
N PHE A 192 -1.92 10.00 -11.47
CA PHE A 192 -0.78 10.58 -12.17
C PHE A 192 -1.20 11.93 -12.76
N GLY A 193 -0.55 12.98 -12.31
CA GLY A 193 -0.97 14.36 -12.63
C GLY A 193 -2.38 14.62 -12.08
N THR A 194 -3.29 14.99 -12.96
CA THR A 194 -4.71 15.28 -12.66
C THR A 194 -5.66 14.13 -12.96
N ASP A 195 -5.13 12.96 -13.25
CA ASP A 195 -5.91 11.82 -13.74
C ASP A 195 -5.75 10.59 -12.83
N LEU A 196 -6.77 9.74 -12.83
CA LEU A 196 -6.72 8.42 -12.19
C LEU A 196 -6.58 7.35 -13.28
N TYR A 197 -5.63 6.46 -13.10
CA TYR A 197 -5.36 5.31 -13.96
C TYR A 197 -5.50 4.02 -13.17
N ALA A 198 -5.85 2.96 -13.86
CA ALA A 198 -5.87 1.60 -13.30
C ALA A 198 -5.39 0.58 -14.33
N ILE A 199 -4.79 -0.51 -13.85
CA ILE A 199 -4.32 -1.62 -14.67
C ILE A 199 -5.13 -2.85 -14.30
N ASN A 200 -5.72 -3.50 -15.30
CA ASN A 200 -6.43 -4.76 -15.11
C ASN A 200 -5.47 -5.97 -15.11
N ALA A 201 -5.97 -7.16 -14.79
CA ALA A 201 -5.15 -8.37 -14.74
C ALA A 201 -4.60 -8.83 -16.12
N LEU A 202 -5.09 -8.24 -17.21
CA LEU A 202 -4.57 -8.49 -18.57
C LEU A 202 -3.45 -7.51 -18.95
N GLY A 203 -3.08 -6.58 -18.07
CA GLY A 203 -2.04 -5.57 -18.30
C GLY A 203 -2.55 -4.30 -19.02
N ASN A 204 -3.83 -4.20 -19.36
CA ASN A 204 -4.36 -3.03 -20.04
C ASN A 204 -4.47 -1.84 -19.09
N ILE A 205 -4.02 -0.66 -19.53
CA ILE A 205 -4.12 0.59 -18.80
C ILE A 205 -5.44 1.28 -19.14
N HIS A 206 -6.20 1.62 -18.12
CA HIS A 206 -7.46 2.33 -18.22
C HIS A 206 -7.35 3.68 -17.52
N LYS A 207 -7.94 4.70 -18.13
CA LYS A 207 -8.09 6.04 -17.54
C LYS A 207 -9.52 6.19 -17.02
N TYR A 208 -9.66 6.75 -15.84
CA TYR A 208 -10.98 7.08 -15.30
C TYR A 208 -11.56 8.32 -15.98
N ASN A 209 -12.76 8.18 -16.50
CA ASN A 209 -13.53 9.28 -17.08
C ASN A 209 -14.56 9.76 -16.06
N VAL A 210 -14.38 10.99 -15.57
CA VAL A 210 -15.25 11.60 -14.55
C VAL A 210 -16.68 11.77 -15.07
N GLY A 211 -16.84 12.16 -16.34
CA GLY A 211 -18.16 12.44 -16.93
C GLY A 211 -19.02 11.18 -17.08
N SER A 212 -18.42 10.05 -17.43
CA SER A 212 -19.13 8.76 -17.54
C SER A 212 -19.04 7.91 -16.27
N ASN A 213 -18.31 8.36 -15.24
CA ASN A 213 -18.06 7.63 -14.00
C ASN A 213 -17.58 6.18 -14.27
N SER A 214 -16.66 6.02 -15.21
CA SER A 214 -16.18 4.70 -15.66
C SER A 214 -14.71 4.73 -16.06
N PHE A 215 -14.07 3.55 -16.07
CA PHE A 215 -12.73 3.37 -16.63
C PHE A 215 -12.84 3.05 -18.11
N VAL A 216 -12.13 3.82 -18.94
CA VAL A 216 -12.03 3.63 -20.38
C VAL A 216 -10.62 3.16 -20.75
N ASN A 217 -10.50 2.24 -21.69
CA ASN A 217 -9.20 1.75 -22.14
C ASN A 217 -8.40 2.93 -22.74
N SER A 218 -7.21 3.17 -22.20
CA SER A 218 -6.35 4.29 -22.60
C SER A 218 -5.17 3.81 -23.45
N ILE A 219 -4.56 2.71 -23.06
CA ILE A 219 -3.41 2.11 -23.74
C ILE A 219 -3.55 0.60 -23.69
N GLN A 220 -3.38 -0.05 -24.80
CA GLN A 220 -3.23 -1.50 -24.90
C GLN A 220 -1.75 -1.79 -25.10
N LEU A 221 -1.15 -2.53 -24.15
CA LEU A 221 0.25 -2.95 -24.19
C LEU A 221 0.40 -4.25 -24.99
#